data_b38573afebfdc241084ddf35c3faf9fe
#
_entry.id   b38573afebfdc241084ddf35c3faf9fe
#
_cell.length_a   1.000
_cell.length_b   1.000
_cell.length_c   1.000
_cell.angle_alpha   90.00
_cell.angle_beta   90.00
_cell.angle_gamma   90.00
#
_symmetry.space_group_name_H-M   'P 1'
#
loop_
_entity.id
_entity.type
_entity.pdbx_description
1 polymer ?
#
loop_
_entity_poly.entity_id
_entity_poly.type
_entity_poly.pdbx_seq_one_letter_code
_entity_poly.pdbx_strand_id
1 'polypeptide(L)'
;MTASRPTLGPRRFYMPPFRVDLEIRAGVPRALPAAALARALRSALVAGGAPEPASVGLVLADDPELARLNRTFLGKSGATDVLSFPLLPPEAYPPHAGGPVPAAPPGAAAGRAFLLPPGTRLHLGDIVVSVERAVLQAAEGRGGQTGDVRWTPADEVRLLVVHGGLHLCGWDHAEPPEEAAMRALERTILAAG
;
A
#
# COMPACT_ATOMS: atom_id res chain seq x y z
N MET A 1 18.33 31.25 3.39
CA MET A 1 18.48 30.15 4.35
C MET A 1 17.08 29.65 4.70
N THR A 2 16.57 28.65 3.98
CA THR A 2 15.27 28.01 4.24
C THR A 2 15.48 27.02 5.38
N ALA A 3 14.91 27.30 6.52
CA ALA A 3 14.92 26.40 7.67
C ALA A 3 14.26 25.07 7.26
N SER A 4 15.04 24.00 7.25
CA SER A 4 14.59 22.64 7.05
C SER A 4 13.53 22.33 8.12
N ARG A 5 12.27 22.16 7.73
CA ARG A 5 11.22 21.72 8.66
C ARG A 5 11.61 20.36 9.24
N PRO A 6 11.55 20.16 10.55
CA PRO A 6 11.93 18.89 11.15
C PRO A 6 11.04 17.77 10.60
N THR A 7 11.65 16.69 10.14
CA THR A 7 11.00 15.42 9.92
C THR A 7 10.35 14.98 11.23
N LEU A 8 9.04 14.91 11.25
CA LEU A 8 8.36 14.18 12.32
C LEU A 8 8.72 12.71 12.12
N GLY A 9 9.47 12.14 13.05
CA GLY A 9 9.81 10.71 13.01
C GLY A 9 8.60 9.82 12.84
N PRO A 10 8.80 8.52 12.51
CA PRO A 10 7.72 7.60 12.19
C PRO A 10 6.69 7.55 13.34
N ARG A 11 5.43 7.70 12.98
CA ARG A 11 4.29 7.59 13.91
C ARG A 11 3.76 6.18 13.87
N ARG A 12 3.58 5.59 15.04
CA ARG A 12 3.07 4.23 15.18
C ARG A 12 1.58 4.24 15.49
N PHE A 13 0.79 3.53 14.69
CA PHE A 13 -0.64 3.35 14.89
C PHE A 13 -0.93 1.88 15.17
N TYR A 14 -1.58 1.61 16.29
CA TYR A 14 -2.10 0.29 16.61
C TYR A 14 -3.53 0.19 16.09
N MET A 15 -3.70 -0.54 15.00
CA MET A 15 -4.98 -0.80 14.32
C MET A 15 -5.24 -2.31 14.33
N PRO A 16 -5.68 -2.88 15.47
CA PRO A 16 -5.78 -4.33 15.58
C PRO A 16 -6.46 -4.98 14.36
N PRO A 17 -5.89 -6.09 13.88
CA PRO A 17 -4.73 -6.82 14.39
C PRO A 17 -3.36 -6.30 13.94
N PHE A 18 -3.32 -5.20 13.18
CA PHE A 18 -2.11 -4.66 12.59
C PHE A 18 -1.49 -3.50 13.37
N ARG A 19 -0.19 -3.31 13.15
CA ARG A 19 0.57 -2.12 13.51
C ARG A 19 1.01 -1.42 12.22
N VAL A 20 0.66 -0.15 12.07
CA VAL A 20 1.09 0.69 10.94
C VAL A 20 2.16 1.67 11.44
N ASP A 21 3.36 1.57 10.88
CA ASP A 21 4.44 2.52 11.10
C ASP A 21 4.43 3.53 9.93
N LEU A 22 3.94 4.76 10.20
CA LEU A 22 3.71 5.78 9.17
C LEU A 22 4.73 6.90 9.30
N GLU A 23 5.38 7.21 8.18
CA GLU A 23 6.31 8.33 8.04
C GLU A 23 5.84 9.29 6.95
N ILE A 24 5.98 10.60 7.20
CA ILE A 24 5.72 11.65 6.20
C ILE A 24 7.03 12.41 6.00
N ARG A 25 7.57 12.37 4.80
CA ARG A 25 8.82 13.04 4.46
C ARG A 25 8.70 14.56 4.60
N ALA A 26 9.82 15.21 4.85
CA ALA A 26 9.88 16.65 4.97
C ALA A 26 9.38 17.34 3.69
N GLY A 27 8.54 18.36 3.84
CA GLY A 27 8.00 19.11 2.70
C GLY A 27 6.77 18.50 2.04
N VAL A 28 6.47 17.22 2.28
CA VAL A 28 5.31 16.54 1.69
C VAL A 28 4.00 17.06 2.32
N PRO A 29 3.01 17.48 1.49
CA PRO A 29 1.71 17.93 1.96
C PRO A 29 0.95 16.82 2.72
N ARG A 30 0.15 17.23 3.71
CA ARG A 30 -0.74 16.31 4.43
C ARG A 30 -2.12 16.37 3.78
N ALA A 31 -2.41 15.45 2.89
CA ALA A 31 -3.72 15.37 2.25
C ALA A 31 -4.81 14.83 3.20
N LEU A 32 -4.41 13.96 4.15
CA LEU A 32 -5.30 13.30 5.10
C LEU A 32 -4.67 13.22 6.51
N PRO A 33 -5.51 13.09 7.57
CA PRO A 33 -5.01 12.72 8.89
C PRO A 33 -4.32 11.36 8.85
N ALA A 34 -3.14 11.25 9.47
CA ALA A 34 -2.36 10.01 9.49
C ALA A 34 -3.15 8.78 10.01
N ALA A 35 -4.04 9.00 10.98
CA ALA A 35 -4.92 7.93 11.47
C ALA A 35 -5.94 7.45 10.44
N ALA A 36 -6.37 8.31 9.51
CA ALA A 36 -7.28 7.92 8.42
C ALA A 36 -6.53 7.03 7.41
N LEU A 37 -5.28 7.36 7.09
CA LEU A 37 -4.42 6.53 6.24
C LEU A 37 -4.15 5.15 6.87
N ALA A 38 -3.85 5.13 8.18
CA ALA A 38 -3.64 3.88 8.91
C ALA A 38 -4.90 3.00 8.91
N ARG A 39 -6.10 3.59 9.02
CA ARG A 39 -7.38 2.85 8.90
C ARG A 39 -7.60 2.30 7.50
N ALA A 40 -7.36 3.12 6.46
CA ALA A 40 -7.50 2.69 5.07
C ALA A 40 -6.58 1.51 4.77
N LEU A 41 -5.30 1.60 5.18
CA LEU A 41 -4.34 0.52 5.02
C LEU A 41 -4.78 -0.74 5.79
N ARG A 42 -5.23 -0.61 7.05
CA ARG A 42 -5.78 -1.74 7.81
C ARG A 42 -6.93 -2.42 7.05
N SER A 43 -7.85 -1.63 6.49
CA SER A 43 -8.99 -2.19 5.74
C SER A 43 -8.53 -2.96 4.51
N ALA A 44 -7.51 -2.46 3.78
CA ALA A 44 -6.91 -3.17 2.65
C ALA A 44 -6.25 -4.49 3.08
N LEU A 45 -5.48 -4.48 4.17
CA LEU A 45 -4.81 -5.69 4.69
C LEU A 45 -5.81 -6.76 5.15
N VAL A 46 -6.90 -6.35 5.83
CA VAL A 46 -7.97 -7.28 6.23
C VAL A 46 -8.64 -7.88 5.00
N ALA A 47 -9.03 -7.03 4.04
CA ALA A 47 -9.71 -7.49 2.82
C ALA A 47 -8.80 -8.33 1.92
N GLY A 48 -7.50 -8.04 1.90
CA GLY A 48 -6.48 -8.80 1.18
C GLY A 48 -6.06 -10.11 1.86
N GLY A 49 -6.58 -10.38 3.07
CA GLY A 49 -6.29 -11.62 3.80
C GLY A 49 -4.87 -11.67 4.37
N ALA A 50 -4.32 -10.52 4.77
CA ALA A 50 -2.97 -10.48 5.34
C ALA A 50 -2.87 -11.32 6.62
N PRO A 51 -1.76 -12.07 6.80
CA PRO A 51 -1.54 -12.82 8.03
C PRO A 51 -1.44 -11.88 9.24
N GLU A 52 -1.97 -12.33 10.37
CA GLU A 52 -2.07 -11.55 11.60
C GLU A 52 -1.60 -12.32 12.84
N PRO A 53 -1.02 -11.66 13.84
CA PRO A 53 -0.78 -10.21 13.93
C PRO A 53 0.47 -9.77 13.14
N ALA A 54 0.38 -8.64 12.43
CA ALA A 54 1.48 -8.17 11.62
C ALA A 54 1.76 -6.66 11.75
N SER A 55 2.85 -6.21 11.12
CA SER A 55 3.20 -4.81 10.97
C SER A 55 3.42 -4.45 9.50
N VAL A 56 3.24 -3.17 9.16
CA VAL A 56 3.41 -2.64 7.81
C VAL A 56 3.96 -1.22 7.89
N GLY A 57 4.86 -0.88 6.97
CA GLY A 57 5.35 0.49 6.80
C GLY A 57 4.53 1.25 5.75
N LEU A 58 4.30 2.54 6.00
CA LEU A 58 3.69 3.48 5.05
C LEU A 58 4.49 4.77 5.04
N VAL A 59 5.02 5.13 3.88
CA VAL A 59 5.78 6.36 3.68
C VAL A 59 5.04 7.25 2.69
N LEU A 60 4.77 8.50 3.08
CA LEU A 60 4.35 9.54 2.15
C LEU A 60 5.58 10.34 1.73
N ALA A 61 5.86 10.38 0.44
CA ALA A 61 7.05 10.95 -0.16
C ALA A 61 6.71 11.89 -1.32
N ASP A 62 7.75 12.40 -1.97
CA ASP A 62 7.69 13.23 -3.17
C ASP A 62 8.06 12.44 -4.43
N ASP A 63 7.85 13.05 -5.60
CA ASP A 63 8.20 12.45 -6.90
C ASP A 63 9.70 12.12 -7.04
N PRO A 64 10.66 12.94 -6.59
CA PRO A 64 12.08 12.61 -6.61
C PRO A 64 12.43 11.33 -5.85
N GLU A 65 11.85 11.10 -4.67
CA GLU A 65 12.07 9.87 -3.90
C GLU A 65 11.50 8.65 -4.63
N LEU A 66 10.26 8.73 -5.14
CA LEU A 66 9.65 7.65 -5.91
C LEU A 66 10.43 7.34 -7.20
N ALA A 67 10.92 8.38 -7.92
CA ALA A 67 11.74 8.18 -9.11
C ALA A 67 13.06 7.46 -8.80
N ARG A 68 13.68 7.79 -7.66
CA ARG A 68 14.90 7.13 -7.20
C ARG A 68 14.63 5.66 -6.85
N LEU A 69 13.57 5.38 -6.09
CA LEU A 69 13.19 4.02 -5.72
C LEU A 69 12.80 3.18 -6.94
N ASN A 70 12.00 3.73 -7.85
CA ASN A 70 11.58 3.08 -9.09
C ASN A 70 12.79 2.64 -9.93
N ARG A 71 13.78 3.52 -10.07
CA ARG A 71 15.02 3.21 -10.78
C ARG A 71 15.84 2.14 -10.08
N THR A 72 15.98 2.26 -8.74
CA THR A 72 16.84 1.37 -7.97
C THR A 72 16.27 -0.06 -7.89
N PHE A 73 14.97 -0.22 -7.72
CA PHE A 73 14.34 -1.52 -7.46
C PHE A 73 13.65 -2.13 -8.67
N LEU A 74 13.12 -1.29 -9.58
CA LEU A 74 12.39 -1.78 -10.77
C LEU A 74 13.09 -1.49 -12.09
N GLY A 75 14.22 -0.79 -12.07
CA GLY A 75 14.98 -0.42 -13.30
C GLY A 75 14.22 0.55 -14.21
N LYS A 76 13.12 1.16 -13.75
CA LYS A 76 12.26 2.04 -14.53
C LYS A 76 12.65 3.52 -14.31
N SER A 77 12.54 4.32 -15.37
CA SER A 77 12.77 5.77 -15.29
C SER A 77 11.49 6.51 -14.97
N GLY A 78 11.62 7.61 -14.20
CA GLY A 78 10.50 8.48 -13.82
C GLY A 78 9.85 8.11 -12.50
N ALA A 79 9.05 9.05 -11.98
CA ALA A 79 8.27 8.84 -10.78
C ALA A 79 7.03 8.00 -11.09
N THR A 80 6.66 7.17 -10.12
CA THR A 80 5.36 6.49 -10.05
C THR A 80 4.57 7.06 -8.87
N ASP A 81 3.30 6.78 -8.81
CA ASP A 81 2.40 7.23 -7.76
C ASP A 81 2.55 6.42 -6.46
N VAL A 82 2.78 5.12 -6.59
CA VAL A 82 2.97 4.21 -5.47
C VAL A 82 3.97 3.11 -5.80
N LEU A 83 4.69 2.66 -4.78
CA LEU A 83 5.56 1.47 -4.81
C LEU A 83 5.24 0.62 -3.59
N SER A 84 5.07 -0.68 -3.81
CA SER A 84 4.91 -1.67 -2.75
C SER A 84 6.08 -2.64 -2.75
N PHE A 85 6.61 -2.91 -1.57
CA PHE A 85 7.76 -3.79 -1.34
C PHE A 85 7.33 -4.94 -0.42
N PRO A 86 6.68 -6.00 -0.96
CA PRO A 86 6.26 -7.14 -0.18
C PRO A 86 7.46 -7.90 0.37
N LEU A 87 7.40 -8.32 1.63
CA LEU A 87 8.42 -9.17 2.27
C LEU A 87 7.97 -10.61 2.41
N LEU A 88 6.70 -10.90 2.13
CA LEU A 88 6.17 -12.25 2.12
C LEU A 88 5.92 -12.72 0.70
N PRO A 89 6.11 -14.01 0.43
CA PRO A 89 5.78 -14.57 -0.87
C PRO A 89 4.25 -14.67 -1.05
N PRO A 90 3.75 -14.71 -2.30
CA PRO A 90 2.29 -14.75 -2.60
C PRO A 90 1.57 -15.90 -1.88
N GLU A 91 2.24 -17.04 -1.64
CA GLU A 91 1.68 -18.21 -0.98
C GLU A 91 1.39 -17.99 0.52
N ALA A 92 1.87 -16.90 1.09
CA ALA A 92 1.55 -16.50 2.46
C ALA A 92 0.13 -15.92 2.60
N TYR A 93 -0.52 -15.64 1.48
CA TYR A 93 -1.87 -15.04 1.41
C TYR A 93 -2.89 -16.05 0.88
N PRO A 94 -4.17 -15.89 1.23
CA PRO A 94 -5.23 -16.71 0.67
C PRO A 94 -5.30 -16.57 -0.87
N PRO A 95 -5.62 -17.63 -1.60
CA PRO A 95 -5.91 -17.52 -3.02
C PRO A 95 -7.07 -16.54 -3.25
N HIS A 96 -6.91 -15.67 -4.24
CA HIS A 96 -7.93 -14.70 -4.63
C HIS A 96 -8.13 -14.69 -6.15
N ALA A 97 -9.24 -14.13 -6.61
CA ALA A 97 -9.52 -13.98 -8.04
C ALA A 97 -8.43 -13.13 -8.69
N GLY A 98 -7.68 -13.69 -9.61
CA GLY A 98 -6.54 -13.04 -10.26
C GLY A 98 -5.19 -13.23 -9.58
N GLY A 99 -5.12 -13.94 -8.47
CA GLY A 99 -3.83 -14.29 -7.88
C GLY A 99 -3.16 -15.46 -8.59
N PRO A 100 -1.84 -15.64 -8.46
CA PRO A 100 -1.16 -16.81 -9.01
C PRO A 100 -1.81 -18.08 -8.47
N VAL A 101 -2.17 -18.99 -9.38
CA VAL A 101 -2.64 -20.32 -8.99
C VAL A 101 -1.48 -21.03 -8.28
N PRO A 102 -1.64 -21.48 -7.03
CA PRO A 102 -0.58 -22.18 -6.35
C PRO A 102 -0.11 -23.38 -7.19
N ALA A 103 1.15 -23.38 -7.58
CA ALA A 103 1.72 -24.45 -8.43
C ALA A 103 1.93 -25.79 -7.69
N ALA A 104 1.66 -25.84 -6.39
CA ALA A 104 1.80 -27.04 -5.58
C ALA A 104 0.71 -27.15 -4.51
N PRO A 105 0.31 -28.37 -4.12
CA PRO A 105 -0.64 -28.57 -3.03
C PRO A 105 -0.10 -27.99 -1.71
N PRO A 106 -0.98 -27.46 -0.84
CA PRO A 106 -0.58 -26.97 0.44
C PRO A 106 0.12 -28.10 1.23
N GLY A 107 1.39 -27.95 1.49
CA GLY A 107 2.23 -28.95 2.19
C GLY A 107 3.64 -29.12 1.63
N ALA A 108 3.93 -28.70 0.41
CA ALA A 108 5.24 -28.94 -0.22
C ALA A 108 6.31 -27.89 0.11
N ALA A 109 5.97 -26.77 0.72
CA ALA A 109 6.91 -25.74 1.11
C ALA A 109 6.70 -25.28 2.56
N ALA A 110 6.52 -26.22 3.48
CA ALA A 110 6.81 -25.94 4.88
C ALA A 110 8.35 -25.87 5.05
N GLY A 111 8.98 -24.96 4.32
CA GLY A 111 10.28 -24.44 4.70
C GLY A 111 10.13 -24.02 6.16
N ARG A 112 11.00 -24.49 7.05
CA ARG A 112 11.01 -24.23 8.49
C ARG A 112 10.53 -22.81 8.75
N ALA A 113 9.30 -22.68 9.26
CA ALA A 113 8.79 -21.40 9.69
C ALA A 113 9.82 -20.81 10.65
N PHE A 114 10.45 -19.72 10.27
CA PHE A 114 11.35 -19.02 11.16
C PHE A 114 10.50 -18.55 12.34
N LEU A 115 10.69 -19.23 13.48
CA LEU A 115 9.95 -18.90 14.70
C LEU A 115 10.41 -17.51 15.16
N LEU A 116 9.57 -16.53 14.94
CA LEU A 116 9.81 -15.20 15.47
C LEU A 116 9.85 -15.25 17.00
N PRO A 117 10.72 -14.48 17.65
CA PRO A 117 10.72 -14.39 19.11
C PRO A 117 9.33 -13.98 19.63
N PRO A 118 8.94 -14.43 20.83
CA PRO A 118 7.66 -14.06 21.44
C PRO A 118 7.47 -12.55 21.44
N GLY A 119 6.29 -12.07 21.01
CA GLY A 119 5.97 -10.66 20.91
C GLY A 119 6.47 -9.95 19.65
N THR A 120 7.24 -10.61 18.78
CA THR A 120 7.61 -10.07 17.47
C THR A 120 6.44 -10.16 16.50
N ARG A 121 6.15 -9.07 15.80
CA ARG A 121 5.16 -9.06 14.72
C ARG A 121 5.81 -9.35 13.39
N LEU A 122 5.18 -10.17 12.58
CA LEU A 122 5.56 -10.35 11.19
C LEU A 122 5.50 -8.98 10.48
N HIS A 123 6.50 -8.66 9.64
CA HIS A 123 6.48 -7.46 8.83
C HIS A 123 6.05 -7.82 7.41
N LEU A 124 4.93 -7.23 6.95
CA LEU A 124 4.35 -7.55 5.64
C LEU A 124 5.13 -6.89 4.50
N GLY A 125 5.74 -5.75 4.78
CA GLY A 125 6.46 -4.94 3.81
C GLY A 125 6.17 -3.45 3.96
N ASP A 126 6.62 -2.68 2.98
CA ASP A 126 6.53 -1.22 2.98
C ASP A 126 5.82 -0.69 1.73
N ILE A 127 5.07 0.39 1.90
CA ILE A 127 4.39 1.12 0.83
C ILE A 127 4.94 2.55 0.83
N VAL A 128 5.30 3.05 -0.35
CA VAL A 128 5.72 4.44 -0.55
C VAL A 128 4.80 5.10 -1.56
N VAL A 129 4.17 6.21 -1.17
CA VAL A 129 3.19 6.94 -1.98
C VAL A 129 3.71 8.33 -2.31
N SER A 130 3.68 8.73 -3.59
CA SER A 130 3.91 10.12 -3.98
C SER A 130 2.65 10.94 -3.79
N VAL A 131 2.72 11.91 -2.87
CA VAL A 131 1.60 12.85 -2.66
C VAL A 131 1.50 13.85 -3.81
N GLU A 132 2.61 14.20 -4.46
CA GLU A 132 2.62 15.09 -5.63
C GLU A 132 1.87 14.45 -6.80
N ARG A 133 2.13 13.16 -7.08
CA ARG A 133 1.38 12.40 -8.10
C ARG A 133 -0.10 12.30 -7.76
N ALA A 134 -0.43 12.02 -6.51
CA ALA A 134 -1.82 11.95 -6.08
C ALA A 134 -2.56 13.27 -6.31
N VAL A 135 -1.91 14.42 -6.08
CA VAL A 135 -2.50 15.75 -6.37
C VAL A 135 -2.74 15.93 -7.86
N LEU A 136 -1.76 15.57 -8.71
CA LEU A 136 -1.89 15.68 -10.17
C LEU A 136 -3.00 14.76 -10.71
N GLN A 137 -3.00 13.49 -10.32
CA GLN A 137 -3.99 12.49 -10.76
C GLN A 137 -5.42 12.87 -10.32
N ALA A 138 -5.57 13.44 -9.12
CA ALA A 138 -6.86 13.93 -8.66
C ALA A 138 -7.37 15.10 -9.51
N ALA A 139 -6.48 16.01 -9.92
CA ALA A 139 -6.81 17.13 -10.79
C ALA A 139 -7.20 16.68 -12.22
N GLU A 140 -6.56 15.63 -12.71
CA GLU A 140 -6.83 15.00 -14.02
C GLU A 140 -8.08 14.12 -14.03
N GLY A 141 -8.71 13.88 -12.88
CA GLY A 141 -9.91 13.04 -12.74
C GLY A 141 -9.68 11.57 -13.07
N ARG A 142 -8.44 11.06 -12.96
CA ARG A 142 -8.06 9.68 -13.26
C ARG A 142 -8.61 9.13 -14.58
N GLY A 143 -8.63 9.94 -15.63
CA GLY A 143 -9.11 9.53 -16.95
C GLY A 143 -10.58 9.11 -16.98
N GLY A 144 -11.42 9.72 -16.14
CA GLY A 144 -12.86 9.45 -16.08
C GLY A 144 -13.26 8.24 -15.23
N GLN A 145 -12.32 7.60 -14.52
CA GLN A 145 -12.63 6.45 -13.65
C GLN A 145 -13.51 6.82 -12.46
N THR A 146 -13.56 8.10 -12.11
CA THR A 146 -14.37 8.64 -11.01
C THR A 146 -15.78 9.06 -11.43
N GLY A 147 -16.09 9.05 -12.74
CA GLY A 147 -17.35 9.55 -13.26
C GLY A 147 -17.57 11.02 -12.90
N ASP A 148 -18.82 11.38 -12.56
CA ASP A 148 -19.18 12.75 -12.14
C ASP A 148 -18.85 13.06 -10.67
N VAL A 149 -18.21 12.15 -9.96
CA VAL A 149 -17.85 12.32 -8.55
C VAL A 149 -16.62 13.24 -8.46
N ARG A 150 -16.75 14.26 -7.61
CA ARG A 150 -15.64 15.18 -7.34
C ARG A 150 -14.55 14.44 -6.56
N TRP A 151 -13.44 14.17 -7.24
CA TRP A 151 -12.29 13.45 -6.69
C TRP A 151 -11.27 14.43 -6.12
N THR A 152 -10.85 14.23 -4.88
CA THR A 152 -9.91 15.11 -4.20
C THR A 152 -8.53 14.47 -4.07
N PRO A 153 -7.45 15.24 -3.84
CA PRO A 153 -6.14 14.68 -3.49
C PRO A 153 -6.18 13.73 -2.29
N ALA A 154 -7.10 13.97 -1.35
CA ALA A 154 -7.30 13.10 -0.19
C ALA A 154 -7.85 11.73 -0.60
N ASP A 155 -8.82 11.70 -1.51
CA ASP A 155 -9.39 10.47 -2.06
C ASP A 155 -8.33 9.68 -2.83
N GLU A 156 -7.51 10.39 -3.61
CA GLU A 156 -6.44 9.79 -4.39
C GLU A 156 -5.36 9.16 -3.49
N VAL A 157 -4.85 9.88 -2.49
CA VAL A 157 -3.87 9.32 -1.55
C VAL A 157 -4.46 8.11 -0.82
N ARG A 158 -5.74 8.16 -0.45
CA ARG A 158 -6.43 7.05 0.20
C ARG A 158 -6.52 5.83 -0.73
N LEU A 159 -6.86 6.04 -2.01
CA LEU A 159 -6.88 4.97 -3.01
C LEU A 159 -5.50 4.36 -3.18
N LEU A 160 -4.44 5.16 -3.34
CA LEU A 160 -3.06 4.67 -3.50
C LEU A 160 -2.58 3.85 -2.29
N VAL A 161 -2.97 4.25 -1.08
CA VAL A 161 -2.68 3.47 0.15
C VAL A 161 -3.42 2.13 0.15
N VAL A 162 -4.68 2.10 -0.25
CA VAL A 162 -5.48 0.85 -0.38
C VAL A 162 -4.87 -0.04 -1.46
N HIS A 163 -4.61 0.51 -2.64
CA HIS A 163 -3.99 -0.17 -3.79
C HIS A 163 -2.65 -0.81 -3.41
N GLY A 164 -1.74 -0.03 -2.83
CA GLY A 164 -0.45 -0.54 -2.35
C GLY A 164 -0.58 -1.61 -1.26
N GLY A 165 -1.58 -1.49 -0.38
CA GLY A 165 -1.90 -2.50 0.63
C GLY A 165 -2.35 -3.82 0.02
N LEU A 166 -3.15 -3.80 -1.03
CA LEU A 166 -3.57 -5.00 -1.76
C LEU A 166 -2.38 -5.65 -2.48
N HIS A 167 -1.49 -4.85 -3.10
CA HIS A 167 -0.26 -5.39 -3.68
C HIS A 167 0.64 -6.10 -2.66
N LEU A 168 0.74 -5.59 -1.42
CA LEU A 168 1.45 -6.31 -0.35
C LEU A 168 0.83 -7.68 -0.06
N CYS A 169 -0.49 -7.81 -0.26
CA CYS A 169 -1.22 -9.06 -0.09
C CYS A 169 -1.23 -9.95 -1.35
N GLY A 170 -0.38 -9.65 -2.34
CA GLY A 170 -0.24 -10.45 -3.54
C GLY A 170 -1.30 -10.21 -4.62
N TRP A 171 -2.17 -9.21 -4.48
CA TRP A 171 -3.06 -8.78 -5.54
C TRP A 171 -2.28 -8.11 -6.66
N ASP A 172 -2.66 -8.39 -7.90
CA ASP A 172 -2.05 -7.80 -9.09
C ASP A 172 -3.13 -7.35 -10.08
N HIS A 173 -2.73 -6.65 -11.13
CA HIS A 173 -3.60 -6.15 -12.20
C HIS A 173 -2.94 -6.31 -13.58
N ALA A 174 -2.06 -7.32 -13.71
CA ALA A 174 -1.37 -7.61 -14.97
C ALA A 174 -2.33 -8.14 -16.06
N GLU A 175 -3.37 -8.90 -15.64
CA GLU A 175 -4.37 -9.46 -16.53
C GLU A 175 -5.74 -8.80 -16.30
N PRO A 176 -6.59 -8.64 -17.35
CA PRO A 176 -7.89 -7.96 -17.21
C PRO A 176 -8.82 -8.53 -16.13
N PRO A 177 -8.91 -9.85 -15.89
CA PRO A 177 -9.71 -10.39 -14.78
C PRO A 177 -9.17 -9.99 -13.40
N GLU A 178 -7.84 -9.97 -13.23
CA GLU A 178 -7.16 -9.56 -12.01
C GLU A 178 -7.43 -8.10 -11.72
N GLU A 179 -7.24 -7.24 -12.72
CA GLU A 179 -7.52 -5.82 -12.63
C GLU A 179 -8.99 -5.56 -12.23
N ALA A 180 -9.94 -6.23 -12.84
CA ALA A 180 -11.35 -6.09 -12.54
C ALA A 180 -11.67 -6.48 -11.08
N ALA A 181 -11.10 -7.59 -10.61
CA ALA A 181 -11.28 -8.09 -9.25
C ALA A 181 -10.66 -7.14 -8.21
N MET A 182 -9.42 -6.70 -8.44
CA MET A 182 -8.73 -5.77 -7.55
C MET A 182 -9.45 -4.43 -7.47
N ARG A 183 -9.88 -3.86 -8.61
CA ARG A 183 -10.67 -2.62 -8.66
C ARG A 183 -12.02 -2.74 -7.95
N ALA A 184 -12.68 -3.90 -8.03
CA ALA A 184 -13.93 -4.14 -7.31
C ALA A 184 -13.70 -4.14 -5.79
N LEU A 185 -12.61 -4.75 -5.33
CA LEU A 185 -12.24 -4.77 -3.92
C LEU A 185 -11.86 -3.38 -3.41
N GLU A 186 -11.07 -2.62 -4.18
CA GLU A 186 -10.74 -1.21 -3.87
C GLU A 186 -12.00 -0.36 -3.64
N ARG A 187 -12.95 -0.42 -4.58
CA ARG A 187 -14.23 0.30 -4.44
C ARG A 187 -14.98 -0.07 -3.17
N THR A 188 -15.02 -1.36 -2.85
CA THR A 188 -15.68 -1.86 -1.63
C THR A 188 -15.02 -1.30 -0.37
N ILE A 189 -13.68 -1.32 -0.31
CA ILE A 189 -12.91 -0.80 0.82
C ILE A 189 -13.10 0.71 0.97
N LEU A 190 -13.05 1.45 -0.15
CA LEU A 190 -13.18 2.90 -0.14
C LEU A 190 -14.59 3.38 0.24
N ALA A 191 -15.62 2.62 -0.10
CA ALA A 191 -17.00 2.92 0.26
C ALA A 191 -17.32 2.66 1.73
N ALA A 192 -16.59 1.76 2.40
CA ALA A 192 -16.82 1.38 3.80
C ALA A 192 -16.13 2.28 4.83
N GLY A 193 -15.25 3.19 4.44
CA GLY A 193 -14.43 4.05 5.30
C GLY A 193 -14.47 5.50 4.90
#